data_476cf911385c890e446cb1008c05d82b
#
_entry.id   476cf911385c890e446cb1008c05d82b
#
_cell.length_a   1.000
_cell.length_b   1.000
_cell.length_c   1.000
_cell.angle_alpha   90.00
_cell.angle_beta   90.00
_cell.angle_gamma   90.00
#
_symmetry.space_group_name_H-M   'P 1'
#
loop_
_entity.id
_entity.type
_entity.pdbx_description
1 polymer ?
#
loop_
_entity_poly.entity_id
_entity_poly.type
_entity_poly.pdbx_seq_one_letter_code
_entity_poly.pdbx_strand_id
1 'polypeptide(L)'
;RSTLFPYTTLFRSGSALSNADFAMSKIAVYEKDPGDEMGMRLRKFIDYFAHLSAAPDQFKDIAQNDSEFAKTDYFAKIAWLKNETDDLYDPTYNDIIRVVGLTQFARGKLGDVVSLLSGRNFETRQDEKEIADLSFQKLEKGLYQFTNENKFKQFVQNILRGSGYDEPNMLIARNAVNYAYAMYLRLLDIGENHADANSLVRRLLAISLMTGRHSGGFETQFEQDIKRIQSAGDMAKFIATLEEQELSDVFWNSTLVDEFNKPTTNNPFWHMFIAAQNKLLKQSFLSKNNIARDLATDDIHHIFPKNYLVKHGYDKSKYNRIANFVHLRNDINISVSDLAPREYLGDILSGGNNHHSDIVNEAEMINNFEDNAVPKILLQAEVDDYDEFLRQRQVLMAEMVREYYKTL
;
A
#
# COMPACT_ATOMS: atom_id res chain seq x y z
N ARG A 1 -19.73 28.94 -20.49
CA ARG A 1 -19.56 28.79 -19.00
C ARG A 1 -18.22 28.13 -18.76
N SER A 2 -17.25 28.94 -18.31
CA SER A 2 -15.96 28.39 -17.82
C SER A 2 -16.23 27.46 -16.66
N THR A 3 -15.96 26.19 -16.84
CA THR A 3 -15.85 25.23 -15.74
C THR A 3 -14.59 25.59 -14.95
N LEU A 4 -14.75 26.47 -13.97
CA LEU A 4 -13.75 26.69 -12.93
C LEU A 4 -13.47 25.34 -12.28
N PHE A 5 -12.23 24.87 -12.40
CA PHE A 5 -11.66 23.77 -11.64
C PHE A 5 -12.01 23.87 -10.14
N PRO A 6 -11.97 22.75 -9.39
CA PRO A 6 -12.64 22.60 -8.09
C PRO A 6 -12.04 23.38 -6.93
N TYR A 7 -11.52 24.58 -7.17
CA TYR A 7 -11.12 25.52 -6.10
C TYR A 7 -12.26 25.83 -5.11
N THR A 8 -13.52 25.67 -5.56
CA THR A 8 -14.69 25.93 -4.72
C THR A 8 -15.11 24.73 -3.86
N THR A 9 -14.55 23.53 -4.10
CA THR A 9 -14.92 22.32 -3.34
C THR A 9 -14.20 22.23 -2.00
N LEU A 10 -12.99 22.77 -1.90
CA LEU A 10 -12.19 22.80 -0.65
C LEU A 10 -12.86 23.60 0.48
N PHE A 11 -13.65 24.61 0.14
CA PHE A 11 -14.36 25.45 1.13
C PHE A 11 -15.77 24.99 1.48
N ARG A 12 -16.31 23.96 0.78
CA ARG A 12 -17.68 23.48 1.01
C ARG A 12 -17.78 22.32 2.01
N SER A 13 -16.68 21.66 2.36
CA SER A 13 -16.71 20.47 3.21
C SER A 13 -16.61 20.76 4.71
N GLY A 14 -16.28 21.99 5.12
CA GLY A 14 -16.06 22.31 6.54
C GLY A 14 -14.86 21.62 7.18
N SER A 15 -14.04 20.92 6.40
CA SER A 15 -12.82 20.25 6.87
C SER A 15 -11.69 21.28 7.06
N ALA A 16 -10.91 21.12 8.13
CA ALA A 16 -9.71 21.93 8.32
C ALA A 16 -8.69 21.65 7.20
N LEU A 17 -8.03 22.70 6.68
CA LEU A 17 -6.99 22.58 5.66
C LEU A 17 -5.82 21.77 6.23
N SER A 18 -5.34 20.82 5.44
CA SER A 18 -4.14 20.02 5.74
C SER A 18 -2.86 20.81 5.45
N ASN A 19 -1.73 20.35 5.99
CA ASN A 19 -0.42 20.90 5.63
C ASN A 19 -0.11 20.75 4.12
N ALA A 20 -0.67 19.74 3.45
CA ALA A 20 -0.55 19.60 1.99
C ALA A 20 -1.32 20.71 1.25
N ASP A 21 -2.52 21.09 1.72
CA ASP A 21 -3.28 22.20 1.15
C ASP A 21 -2.54 23.54 1.33
N PHE A 22 -1.93 23.75 2.51
CA PHE A 22 -1.08 24.92 2.73
C PHE A 22 0.15 24.92 1.81
N ALA A 23 0.81 23.76 1.60
CA ALA A 23 1.91 23.65 0.65
C ALA A 23 1.47 24.00 -0.77
N MET A 24 0.35 23.43 -1.23
CA MET A 24 -0.22 23.72 -2.55
C MET A 24 -0.59 25.19 -2.73
N SER A 25 -1.10 25.84 -1.67
CA SER A 25 -1.40 27.26 -1.69
C SER A 25 -0.13 28.11 -1.78
N LYS A 26 0.93 27.75 -1.04
CA LYS A 26 2.24 28.43 -1.11
C LYS A 26 2.90 28.25 -2.47
N ILE A 27 2.80 27.03 -3.04
CA ILE A 27 3.32 26.76 -4.39
C ILE A 27 2.62 27.64 -5.42
N ALA A 28 1.30 27.77 -5.37
CA ALA A 28 0.53 28.50 -6.36
C ALA A 28 0.89 29.99 -6.48
N VAL A 29 1.29 30.62 -5.37
CA VAL A 29 1.56 32.08 -5.28
C VAL A 29 3.05 32.42 -5.37
N TYR A 30 3.92 31.44 -5.56
CA TYR A 30 5.34 31.70 -5.66
C TYR A 30 5.71 32.31 -7.02
N GLU A 31 6.45 33.42 -6.96
CA GLU A 31 7.09 34.07 -8.08
C GLU A 31 8.60 34.19 -7.81
N LYS A 32 9.40 33.64 -8.71
CA LYS A 32 10.85 33.81 -8.64
C LYS A 32 11.24 35.24 -8.92
N ASP A 33 10.68 35.79 -10.00
CA ASP A 33 10.76 37.20 -10.40
C ASP A 33 9.33 37.76 -10.55
N PRO A 34 9.11 39.08 -10.37
CA PRO A 34 7.80 39.66 -10.49
C PRO A 34 7.13 39.34 -11.84
N GLY A 35 5.94 38.73 -11.78
CA GLY A 35 5.19 38.30 -12.96
C GLY A 35 5.58 36.94 -13.52
N ASP A 36 6.47 36.19 -12.87
CA ASP A 36 6.77 34.81 -13.19
C ASP A 36 5.64 33.89 -12.70
N GLU A 37 5.22 32.95 -13.55
CA GLU A 37 4.18 31.98 -13.24
C GLU A 37 4.73 30.62 -12.75
N MET A 38 5.99 30.55 -12.35
CA MET A 38 6.63 29.28 -11.98
C MET A 38 5.84 28.52 -10.92
N GLY A 39 5.38 29.20 -9.90
CA GLY A 39 4.60 28.56 -8.83
C GLY A 39 3.28 27.97 -9.33
N MET A 40 2.55 28.72 -10.16
CA MET A 40 1.30 28.23 -10.74
C MET A 40 1.53 27.04 -11.68
N ARG A 41 2.63 27.04 -12.44
CA ARG A 41 3.01 25.91 -13.31
C ARG A 41 3.37 24.67 -12.51
N LEU A 42 4.14 24.81 -11.41
CA LEU A 42 4.46 23.71 -10.51
C LEU A 42 3.19 23.14 -9.84
N ARG A 43 2.27 24.02 -9.43
CA ARG A 43 0.98 23.62 -8.89
C ARG A 43 0.20 22.77 -9.89
N LYS A 44 0.04 23.25 -11.13
CA LYS A 44 -0.64 22.51 -12.21
C LYS A 44 0.06 21.18 -12.52
N PHE A 45 1.38 21.15 -12.47
CA PHE A 45 2.16 19.93 -12.67
C PHE A 45 1.80 18.85 -11.66
N ILE A 46 1.72 19.21 -10.36
CA ILE A 46 1.31 18.31 -9.30
C ILE A 46 -0.15 17.86 -9.49
N ASP A 47 -1.06 18.81 -9.69
CA ASP A 47 -2.49 18.52 -9.82
C ASP A 47 -2.78 17.63 -11.04
N TYR A 48 -2.15 17.90 -12.20
CA TYR A 48 -2.36 17.11 -13.41
C TYR A 48 -1.69 15.72 -13.33
N PHE A 49 -0.53 15.61 -12.70
CA PHE A 49 0.05 14.28 -12.46
C PHE A 49 -0.88 13.43 -11.61
N ALA A 50 -1.32 13.95 -10.47
CA ALA A 50 -2.23 13.23 -9.58
C ALA A 50 -3.55 12.87 -10.26
N HIS A 51 -4.10 13.79 -11.08
CA HIS A 51 -5.34 13.55 -11.81
C HIS A 51 -5.19 12.50 -12.91
N LEU A 52 -4.13 12.61 -13.71
CA LEU A 52 -3.89 11.72 -14.85
C LEU A 52 -3.40 10.31 -14.41
N SER A 53 -2.82 10.16 -13.24
CA SER A 53 -2.52 8.82 -12.69
C SER A 53 -3.81 8.03 -12.50
N ALA A 54 -4.87 8.67 -11.99
CA ALA A 54 -6.17 8.03 -11.74
C ALA A 54 -7.12 8.05 -12.96
N ALA A 55 -6.91 8.95 -13.93
CA ALA A 55 -7.79 9.14 -15.09
C ALA A 55 -6.99 9.46 -16.36
N PRO A 56 -6.23 8.50 -16.90
CA PRO A 56 -5.37 8.68 -18.08
C PRO A 56 -6.12 9.12 -19.35
N ASP A 57 -7.37 8.70 -19.48
CA ASP A 57 -8.27 9.03 -20.58
C ASP A 57 -8.54 10.55 -20.73
N GLN A 58 -8.41 11.29 -19.61
CA GLN A 58 -8.63 12.75 -19.62
C GLN A 58 -7.43 13.57 -20.12
N PHE A 59 -6.35 12.92 -20.55
CA PHE A 59 -5.14 13.61 -21.02
C PHE A 59 -5.42 14.59 -22.16
N LYS A 60 -6.25 14.21 -23.13
CA LYS A 60 -6.61 15.07 -24.28
C LYS A 60 -7.45 16.26 -23.84
N ASP A 61 -8.37 16.06 -22.95
CA ASP A 61 -9.27 17.12 -22.46
C ASP A 61 -8.47 18.17 -21.65
N ILE A 62 -7.53 17.74 -20.82
CA ILE A 62 -6.62 18.66 -20.12
C ILE A 62 -5.77 19.45 -21.10
N ALA A 63 -5.20 18.80 -22.12
CA ALA A 63 -4.38 19.48 -23.13
C ALA A 63 -5.16 20.51 -23.95
N GLN A 64 -6.45 20.29 -24.19
CA GLN A 64 -7.32 21.23 -24.88
C GLN A 64 -7.80 22.40 -24.00
N ASN A 65 -8.17 22.08 -22.74
CA ASN A 65 -8.71 23.05 -21.80
C ASN A 65 -7.65 23.97 -21.21
N ASP A 66 -6.40 23.50 -21.08
CA ASP A 66 -5.23 24.27 -20.60
C ASP A 66 -4.09 24.23 -21.63
N SER A 67 -4.36 24.82 -22.81
CA SER A 67 -3.43 24.79 -23.95
C SER A 67 -2.10 25.48 -23.65
N GLU A 68 -2.07 26.44 -22.73
CA GLU A 68 -0.83 27.13 -22.34
C GLU A 68 0.06 26.20 -21.50
N PHE A 69 -0.52 25.50 -20.54
CA PHE A 69 0.23 24.52 -19.77
C PHE A 69 0.67 23.32 -20.64
N ALA A 70 -0.18 22.90 -21.57
CA ALA A 70 0.12 21.80 -22.48
C ALA A 70 1.37 22.03 -23.39
N LYS A 71 1.79 23.29 -23.59
CA LYS A 71 3.02 23.66 -24.30
C LYS A 71 4.27 23.65 -23.43
N THR A 72 4.14 23.46 -22.13
CA THR A 72 5.27 23.50 -21.21
C THR A 72 6.05 22.19 -21.15
N ASP A 73 7.32 22.26 -20.75
CA ASP A 73 8.14 21.07 -20.46
C ASP A 73 7.55 20.23 -19.31
N TYR A 74 6.83 20.84 -18.38
CA TYR A 74 6.15 20.13 -17.30
C TYR A 74 5.12 19.14 -17.84
N PHE A 75 4.27 19.57 -18.78
CA PHE A 75 3.27 18.69 -19.39
C PHE A 75 3.93 17.58 -20.22
N ALA A 76 4.99 17.91 -20.95
CA ALA A 76 5.76 16.91 -21.72
C ALA A 76 6.33 15.80 -20.81
N LYS A 77 6.78 16.13 -19.59
CA LYS A 77 7.32 15.15 -18.63
C LYS A 77 6.29 14.15 -18.12
N ILE A 78 5.00 14.46 -18.14
CA ILE A 78 3.93 13.57 -17.69
C ILE A 78 3.10 13.01 -18.85
N ALA A 79 3.53 13.26 -20.10
CA ALA A 79 2.82 12.80 -21.30
C ALA A 79 2.72 11.26 -21.42
N TRP A 80 3.58 10.51 -20.71
CA TRP A 80 3.53 9.06 -20.65
C TRP A 80 2.26 8.53 -19.97
N LEU A 81 1.66 9.30 -19.04
CA LEU A 81 0.43 8.93 -18.34
C LEU A 81 -0.76 8.69 -19.29
N LYS A 82 -0.79 9.30 -20.47
CA LYS A 82 -1.86 9.04 -21.48
C LYS A 82 -1.99 7.58 -21.89
N ASN A 83 -0.95 6.78 -21.68
CA ASN A 83 -0.90 5.35 -22.01
C ASN A 83 -0.77 4.48 -20.75
N GLU A 84 -0.89 5.07 -19.56
CA GLU A 84 -0.83 4.30 -18.31
C GLU A 84 -2.12 3.51 -18.13
N THR A 85 -1.98 2.26 -17.78
CA THR A 85 -3.09 1.32 -17.55
C THR A 85 -2.97 0.60 -16.22
N ASP A 86 -1.88 0.82 -15.48
CA ASP A 86 -1.67 0.24 -14.17
C ASP A 86 -2.23 1.20 -13.11
N ASP A 87 -3.26 0.78 -12.40
CA ASP A 87 -3.99 1.52 -11.37
C ASP A 87 -3.57 1.15 -9.94
N LEU A 88 -2.49 0.35 -9.79
CA LEU A 88 -2.06 -0.12 -8.47
C LEU A 88 -1.67 1.03 -7.53
N TYR A 89 -1.04 2.07 -8.04
CA TYR A 89 -0.60 3.22 -7.24
C TYR A 89 -0.93 4.55 -7.93
N ASP A 90 -2.07 5.12 -7.56
CA ASP A 90 -2.51 6.45 -7.99
C ASP A 90 -2.25 7.47 -6.88
N PRO A 91 -1.14 8.22 -6.96
CA PRO A 91 -0.80 9.18 -5.92
C PRO A 91 -1.65 10.44 -5.99
N THR A 92 -2.10 10.90 -4.84
CA THR A 92 -2.72 12.23 -4.67
C THR A 92 -1.64 13.32 -4.59
N TYR A 93 -2.03 14.60 -4.71
CA TYR A 93 -1.09 15.71 -4.47
C TYR A 93 -0.45 15.66 -3.07
N ASN A 94 -1.18 15.15 -2.07
CA ASN A 94 -0.65 14.98 -0.72
C ASN A 94 0.49 13.94 -0.70
N ASP A 95 0.33 12.82 -1.41
CA ASP A 95 1.36 11.79 -1.53
C ASP A 95 2.60 12.34 -2.22
N ILE A 96 2.41 13.08 -3.31
CA ILE A 96 3.51 13.70 -4.08
C ILE A 96 4.32 14.65 -3.20
N ILE A 97 3.65 15.61 -2.53
CA ILE A 97 4.33 16.59 -1.68
C ILE A 97 5.04 15.90 -0.52
N ARG A 98 4.45 14.87 0.06
CA ARG A 98 5.04 14.09 1.15
C ARG A 98 6.32 13.38 0.71
N VAL A 99 6.29 12.69 -0.42
CA VAL A 99 7.47 12.01 -0.97
C VAL A 99 8.57 13.02 -1.29
N VAL A 100 8.23 14.15 -1.91
CA VAL A 100 9.19 15.23 -2.20
C VAL A 100 9.76 15.82 -0.91
N GLY A 101 8.93 16.01 0.12
CA GLY A 101 9.37 16.45 1.46
C GLY A 101 10.43 15.52 2.06
N LEU A 102 10.20 14.23 1.98
CA LEU A 102 11.14 13.20 2.47
C LEU A 102 12.42 13.13 1.64
N THR A 103 12.33 13.25 0.32
CA THR A 103 13.49 13.06 -0.59
C THR A 103 14.39 14.29 -0.65
N GLN A 104 13.81 15.48 -0.89
CA GLN A 104 14.58 16.69 -1.21
C GLN A 104 14.81 17.60 0.02
N PHE A 105 13.88 17.57 0.96
CA PHE A 105 13.97 18.41 2.17
C PHE A 105 14.46 17.62 3.39
N ALA A 106 14.49 16.31 3.33
CA ALA A 106 14.77 15.45 4.48
C ALA A 106 13.87 15.80 5.68
N ARG A 107 12.57 16.07 5.43
CA ARG A 107 11.57 16.43 6.41
C ARG A 107 10.41 15.43 6.41
N GLY A 108 10.11 14.89 7.58
CA GLY A 108 8.92 14.05 7.78
C GLY A 108 7.66 14.87 7.99
N LYS A 109 7.80 16.07 8.54
CA LYS A 109 6.68 16.98 8.83
C LYS A 109 6.40 17.89 7.64
N LEU A 110 5.19 17.80 7.06
CA LEU A 110 4.80 18.70 5.96
C LEU A 110 4.74 20.18 6.40
N GLY A 111 4.45 20.46 7.67
CA GLY A 111 4.50 21.83 8.20
C GLY A 111 5.88 22.48 8.07
N ASP A 112 6.96 21.69 8.20
CA ASP A 112 8.32 22.18 8.00
C ASP A 112 8.59 22.47 6.51
N VAL A 113 8.05 21.65 5.60
CA VAL A 113 8.14 21.90 4.15
C VAL A 113 7.41 23.19 3.79
N VAL A 114 6.19 23.42 4.32
CA VAL A 114 5.44 24.67 4.15
C VAL A 114 6.24 25.87 4.63
N SER A 115 6.88 25.74 5.79
CA SER A 115 7.74 26.80 6.35
C SER A 115 8.93 27.11 5.44
N LEU A 116 9.61 26.11 4.92
CA LEU A 116 10.73 26.27 3.97
C LEU A 116 10.29 26.93 2.67
N LEU A 117 9.15 26.51 2.11
CA LEU A 117 8.56 27.14 0.92
C LEU A 117 8.12 28.59 1.16
N SER A 118 7.88 28.98 2.42
CA SER A 118 7.61 30.35 2.83
C SER A 118 8.88 31.19 3.09
N GLY A 119 10.07 30.58 2.94
CA GLY A 119 11.35 31.26 3.20
C GLY A 119 11.88 31.10 4.62
N ARG A 120 11.24 30.32 5.49
CA ARG A 120 11.64 30.21 6.89
C ARG A 120 13.04 29.63 7.03
N ASN A 121 13.94 30.42 7.58
CA ASN A 121 15.23 29.99 8.08
C ASN A 121 15.06 29.45 9.51
N PHE A 122 15.33 28.17 9.75
CA PHE A 122 15.13 27.55 11.06
C PHE A 122 16.20 27.94 12.09
N GLU A 123 17.35 28.45 11.63
CA GLU A 123 18.44 28.92 12.51
C GLU A 123 18.17 30.35 12.98
N THR A 124 17.96 31.29 12.03
CA THR A 124 17.72 32.72 12.32
C THR A 124 16.28 32.99 12.77
N ARG A 125 15.33 32.07 12.45
CA ARG A 125 13.89 32.21 12.66
C ARG A 125 13.26 33.40 11.90
N GLN A 126 13.90 33.80 10.80
CA GLN A 126 13.40 34.87 9.92
C GLN A 126 12.98 34.28 8.57
N ASP A 127 12.19 35.03 7.81
CA ASP A 127 11.80 34.64 6.46
C ASP A 127 12.75 35.35 5.47
N GLU A 128 13.43 34.52 4.65
CA GLU A 128 14.47 34.92 3.72
C GLU A 128 14.10 34.44 2.31
N LYS A 129 14.16 35.36 1.32
CA LYS A 129 13.79 35.02 -0.07
C LYS A 129 14.69 33.88 -0.63
N GLU A 130 15.96 33.91 -0.30
CA GLU A 130 16.95 32.93 -0.72
C GLU A 130 16.58 31.51 -0.27
N ILE A 131 16.02 31.36 0.93
CA ILE A 131 15.53 30.07 1.45
C ILE A 131 14.31 29.60 0.64
N ALA A 132 13.38 30.51 0.32
CA ALA A 132 12.24 30.20 -0.53
C ALA A 132 12.71 29.74 -1.91
N ASP A 133 13.58 30.50 -2.58
CA ASP A 133 14.07 30.23 -3.93
C ASP A 133 14.80 28.86 -3.99
N LEU A 134 15.66 28.57 -3.02
CA LEU A 134 16.31 27.25 -2.89
C LEU A 134 15.29 26.12 -2.64
N SER A 135 14.25 26.41 -1.84
CA SER A 135 13.19 25.41 -1.56
C SER A 135 12.38 25.10 -2.79
N PHE A 136 12.08 26.09 -3.64
CA PHE A 136 11.38 25.86 -4.91
C PHE A 136 12.24 25.11 -5.93
N GLN A 137 13.55 25.34 -5.98
CA GLN A 137 14.47 24.53 -6.78
C GLN A 137 14.48 23.05 -6.34
N LYS A 138 14.51 22.81 -5.01
CA LYS A 138 14.41 21.47 -4.45
C LYS A 138 13.07 20.81 -4.76
N LEU A 139 11.96 21.56 -4.63
CA LEU A 139 10.62 21.10 -4.96
C LEU A 139 10.57 20.63 -6.41
N GLU A 140 10.99 21.49 -7.36
CA GLU A 140 11.00 21.17 -8.79
C GLU A 140 11.84 19.92 -9.09
N LYS A 141 13.06 19.83 -8.54
CA LYS A 141 13.92 18.65 -8.66
C LYS A 141 13.20 17.40 -8.15
N GLY A 142 12.56 17.49 -7.00
CA GLY A 142 11.84 16.37 -6.40
C GLY A 142 10.62 15.93 -7.21
N LEU A 143 9.89 16.89 -7.77
CA LEU A 143 8.77 16.62 -8.68
C LEU A 143 9.24 15.88 -9.94
N TYR A 144 10.36 16.30 -10.54
CA TYR A 144 10.94 15.61 -11.70
C TYR A 144 11.42 14.19 -11.37
N GLN A 145 11.92 13.94 -10.16
CA GLN A 145 12.28 12.59 -9.73
C GLN A 145 11.04 11.73 -9.50
N PHE A 146 10.03 12.29 -8.83
CA PHE A 146 8.78 11.59 -8.53
C PHE A 146 8.02 11.18 -9.79
N THR A 147 7.88 12.10 -10.75
CA THR A 147 7.12 11.92 -11.99
C THR A 147 7.89 11.23 -13.11
N ASN A 148 9.15 10.85 -12.87
CA ASN A 148 9.94 10.15 -13.87
C ASN A 148 9.34 8.78 -14.19
N GLU A 149 8.93 8.56 -15.44
CA GLU A 149 8.26 7.34 -15.91
C GLU A 149 8.98 6.07 -15.46
N ASN A 150 10.29 5.98 -15.73
CA ASN A 150 11.05 4.77 -15.43
C ASN A 150 11.12 4.50 -13.92
N LYS A 151 11.39 5.51 -13.10
CA LYS A 151 11.46 5.37 -11.65
C LYS A 151 10.10 5.00 -11.06
N PHE A 152 9.04 5.64 -11.53
CA PHE A 152 7.67 5.38 -11.08
C PHE A 152 7.24 3.94 -11.43
N LYS A 153 7.36 3.56 -12.70
CA LYS A 153 7.01 2.20 -13.15
C LYS A 153 7.85 1.12 -12.49
N GLN A 154 9.15 1.36 -12.30
CA GLN A 154 10.02 0.41 -11.57
C GLN A 154 9.62 0.28 -10.10
N PHE A 155 9.21 1.36 -9.44
CA PHE A 155 8.68 1.29 -8.09
C PHE A 155 7.41 0.43 -8.04
N VAL A 156 6.44 0.69 -8.90
CA VAL A 156 5.21 -0.09 -8.97
C VAL A 156 5.50 -1.57 -9.25
N GLN A 157 6.28 -1.88 -10.28
CA GLN A 157 6.54 -3.25 -10.70
C GLN A 157 7.50 -4.00 -9.76
N ASN A 158 8.61 -3.37 -9.36
CA ASN A 158 9.64 -4.07 -8.61
C ASN A 158 9.44 -4.00 -7.10
N ILE A 159 8.85 -2.94 -6.57
CA ILE A 159 8.63 -2.82 -5.13
C ILE A 159 7.22 -3.32 -4.77
N LEU A 160 6.16 -2.74 -5.32
CA LEU A 160 4.80 -3.10 -4.91
C LEU A 160 4.44 -4.50 -5.40
N ARG A 161 4.40 -4.73 -6.72
CA ARG A 161 4.11 -6.06 -7.29
C ARG A 161 5.18 -7.07 -6.92
N GLY A 162 6.45 -6.65 -6.92
CA GLY A 162 7.57 -7.48 -6.47
C GLY A 162 7.47 -7.95 -5.01
N SER A 163 6.66 -7.27 -4.18
CA SER A 163 6.30 -7.67 -2.82
C SER A 163 4.94 -8.41 -2.75
N GLY A 164 4.29 -8.69 -3.88
CA GLY A 164 3.02 -9.43 -3.94
C GLY A 164 1.77 -8.56 -3.82
N TYR A 165 1.87 -7.23 -3.86
CA TYR A 165 0.71 -6.34 -3.88
C TYR A 165 0.27 -6.13 -5.33
N ASP A 166 -0.85 -6.72 -5.74
CA ASP A 166 -1.33 -6.69 -7.11
C ASP A 166 -2.63 -5.89 -7.31
N GLU A 167 -3.34 -5.56 -6.23
CA GLU A 167 -4.60 -4.83 -6.27
C GLU A 167 -4.52 -3.52 -5.49
N PRO A 168 -5.13 -2.40 -5.98
CA PRO A 168 -5.10 -1.09 -5.33
C PRO A 168 -5.63 -1.11 -3.89
N ASN A 169 -6.65 -1.92 -3.63
CA ASN A 169 -7.27 -2.06 -2.31
C ASN A 169 -6.35 -2.71 -1.25
N MET A 170 -5.25 -3.33 -1.68
CA MET A 170 -4.24 -3.88 -0.77
C MET A 170 -3.32 -2.78 -0.20
N LEU A 171 -3.23 -1.61 -0.83
CA LEU A 171 -2.34 -0.50 -0.45
C LEU A 171 -3.00 0.50 0.52
N ILE A 172 -3.72 0.01 1.53
CA ILE A 172 -4.45 0.85 2.50
C ILE A 172 -3.54 1.67 3.42
N ALA A 173 -2.33 1.21 3.69
CA ALA A 173 -1.34 1.91 4.52
C ALA A 173 -0.51 2.92 3.69
N ARG A 174 -1.16 3.92 3.12
CA ARG A 174 -0.60 4.87 2.15
C ARG A 174 0.70 5.53 2.61
N ASN A 175 0.83 5.86 3.89
CA ASN A 175 2.06 6.47 4.41
C ASN A 175 3.28 5.54 4.33
N ALA A 176 3.09 4.23 4.54
CA ALA A 176 4.16 3.25 4.37
C ALA A 176 4.59 3.14 2.90
N VAL A 177 3.65 3.19 1.96
CA VAL A 177 3.93 3.21 0.51
C VAL A 177 4.69 4.48 0.11
N ASN A 178 4.25 5.66 0.57
CA ASN A 178 4.91 6.93 0.30
C ASN A 178 6.34 6.97 0.87
N TYR A 179 6.53 6.42 2.07
CA TYR A 179 7.86 6.32 2.67
C TYR A 179 8.77 5.37 1.86
N ALA A 180 8.24 4.22 1.46
CA ALA A 180 8.97 3.26 0.62
C ALA A 180 9.38 3.91 -0.72
N TYR A 181 8.48 4.66 -1.38
CA TYR A 181 8.83 5.35 -2.62
C TYR A 181 9.88 6.43 -2.40
N ALA A 182 9.76 7.22 -1.32
CA ALA A 182 10.77 8.21 -0.99
C ALA A 182 12.16 7.57 -0.77
N MET A 183 12.24 6.45 -0.06
CA MET A 183 13.50 5.76 0.18
C MET A 183 14.06 5.13 -1.09
N TYR A 184 13.21 4.58 -1.95
CA TYR A 184 13.60 4.10 -3.28
C TYR A 184 14.25 5.20 -4.12
N LEU A 185 13.59 6.37 -4.23
CA LEU A 185 14.14 7.52 -4.97
C LEU A 185 15.48 8.00 -4.39
N ARG A 186 15.63 8.00 -3.06
CA ARG A 186 16.88 8.40 -2.39
C ARG A 186 18.02 7.42 -2.67
N LEU A 187 17.75 6.11 -2.64
CA LEU A 187 18.76 5.10 -2.98
C LEU A 187 19.25 5.25 -4.41
N LEU A 188 18.33 5.47 -5.35
CA LEU A 188 18.71 5.72 -6.75
C LEU A 188 19.49 7.04 -6.92
N ASP A 189 19.18 8.09 -6.15
CA ASP A 189 19.86 9.39 -6.23
C ASP A 189 21.31 9.33 -5.75
N ILE A 190 21.63 8.44 -4.80
CA ILE A 190 23.00 8.19 -4.33
C ILE A 190 23.74 7.14 -5.16
N GLY A 191 23.12 6.59 -6.20
CA GLY A 191 23.74 5.63 -7.12
C GLY A 191 23.72 4.18 -6.64
N GLU A 192 22.82 3.82 -5.70
CA GLU A 192 22.62 2.42 -5.32
C GLU A 192 22.17 1.59 -6.52
N ASN A 193 22.65 0.36 -6.62
CA ASN A 193 22.20 -0.51 -7.70
C ASN A 193 20.74 -0.94 -7.51
N HIS A 194 20.04 -1.19 -8.62
CA HIS A 194 18.61 -1.47 -8.58
C HIS A 194 18.24 -2.74 -7.80
N ALA A 195 19.06 -3.78 -7.81
CA ALA A 195 18.75 -5.03 -7.11
C ALA A 195 18.77 -4.84 -5.60
N ASP A 196 19.80 -4.17 -5.08
CA ASP A 196 19.94 -3.88 -3.66
C ASP A 196 18.89 -2.86 -3.20
N ALA A 197 18.66 -1.80 -3.98
CA ALA A 197 17.59 -0.83 -3.71
C ALA A 197 16.21 -1.51 -3.64
N ASN A 198 15.91 -2.43 -4.56
CA ASN A 198 14.65 -3.17 -4.54
C ASN A 198 14.51 -4.04 -3.29
N SER A 199 15.52 -4.83 -2.92
CA SER A 199 15.49 -5.68 -1.73
C SER A 199 15.33 -4.85 -0.46
N LEU A 200 16.16 -3.80 -0.29
CA LEU A 200 16.09 -2.92 0.88
C LEU A 200 14.71 -2.26 1.05
N VAL A 201 14.15 -1.76 -0.05
CA VAL A 201 12.85 -1.05 0.02
C VAL A 201 11.67 -2.01 0.23
N ARG A 202 11.70 -3.23 -0.34
CA ARG A 202 10.68 -4.26 -0.07
C ARG A 202 10.69 -4.65 1.41
N ARG A 203 11.86 -4.90 1.99
CA ARG A 203 12.00 -5.20 3.42
C ARG A 203 11.50 -4.06 4.29
N LEU A 204 11.87 -2.81 3.96
CA LEU A 204 11.41 -1.63 4.67
C LEU A 204 9.88 -1.46 4.60
N LEU A 205 9.28 -1.67 3.43
CA LEU A 205 7.83 -1.65 3.26
C LEU A 205 7.17 -2.72 4.14
N ALA A 206 7.66 -3.96 4.11
CA ALA A 206 7.13 -5.05 4.91
C ALA A 206 7.25 -4.77 6.42
N ILE A 207 8.40 -4.29 6.91
CA ILE A 207 8.57 -3.87 8.31
C ILE A 207 7.56 -2.79 8.67
N SER A 208 7.41 -1.75 7.82
CA SER A 208 6.49 -0.64 8.05
C SER A 208 5.04 -1.11 8.21
N LEU A 209 4.63 -2.10 7.40
CA LEU A 209 3.29 -2.67 7.42
C LEU A 209 3.07 -3.58 8.65
N MET A 210 4.04 -4.46 8.94
CA MET A 210 3.97 -5.41 10.05
C MET A 210 3.98 -4.74 11.42
N THR A 211 4.69 -3.62 11.56
CA THR A 211 4.84 -2.94 12.85
C THR A 211 3.91 -1.74 13.02
N GLY A 212 3.16 -1.39 11.96
CA GLY A 212 2.35 -0.17 11.94
C GLY A 212 3.17 1.11 12.09
N ARG A 213 4.48 1.05 11.79
CA ARG A 213 5.47 2.11 12.05
C ARG A 213 5.06 3.46 11.48
N HIS A 214 4.46 3.47 10.32
CA HIS A 214 4.03 4.70 9.63
C HIS A 214 2.51 4.90 9.69
N SER A 215 1.86 4.45 10.77
CA SER A 215 0.45 4.71 11.08
C SER A 215 0.28 5.97 11.93
N GLY A 216 -0.34 5.92 13.08
CA GLY A 216 -0.51 7.09 13.97
C GLY A 216 0.81 7.81 14.29
N GLY A 217 0.83 9.14 14.19
CA GLY A 217 2.05 9.94 14.47
C GLY A 217 3.18 9.80 13.45
N PHE A 218 2.90 9.30 12.27
CA PHE A 218 3.86 8.95 11.22
C PHE A 218 4.84 10.06 10.82
N GLU A 219 4.45 11.34 10.87
CA GLU A 219 5.37 12.45 10.56
C GLU A 219 6.56 12.52 11.53
N THR A 220 6.31 12.26 12.79
CA THR A 220 7.38 12.19 13.81
C THR A 220 8.26 10.97 13.56
N GLN A 221 7.65 9.83 13.18
CA GLN A 221 8.39 8.62 12.85
C GLN A 221 9.28 8.82 11.62
N PHE A 222 8.77 9.49 10.57
CA PHE A 222 9.58 9.84 9.40
C PHE A 222 10.80 10.69 9.76
N GLU A 223 10.62 11.71 10.62
CA GLU A 223 11.75 12.53 11.11
C GLU A 223 12.80 11.69 11.86
N GLN A 224 12.35 10.76 12.70
CA GLN A 224 13.25 9.88 13.44
C GLN A 224 14.00 8.94 12.50
N ASP A 225 13.32 8.35 11.54
CA ASP A 225 13.90 7.41 10.58
C ASP A 225 14.94 8.08 9.69
N ILE A 226 14.66 9.30 9.20
CA ILE A 226 15.64 10.09 8.43
C ILE A 226 16.92 10.32 9.25
N LYS A 227 16.79 10.72 10.52
CA LYS A 227 17.94 10.93 11.41
C LYS A 227 18.72 9.63 11.67
N ARG A 228 18.00 8.50 11.86
CA ARG A 228 18.61 7.19 12.07
C ARG A 228 19.38 6.72 10.84
N ILE A 229 18.82 6.90 9.63
CA ILE A 229 19.50 6.59 8.37
C ILE A 229 20.76 7.43 8.22
N GLN A 230 20.70 8.73 8.50
CA GLN A 230 21.86 9.62 8.47
C GLN A 230 22.95 9.19 9.48
N SER A 231 22.55 8.78 10.68
CA SER A 231 23.46 8.31 11.73
C SER A 231 24.07 6.94 11.41
N ALA A 232 23.31 6.03 10.79
CA ALA A 232 23.79 4.71 10.40
C ALA A 232 24.78 4.78 9.21
N GLY A 233 24.67 5.83 8.39
CA GLY A 233 25.50 6.05 7.22
C GLY A 233 25.01 5.35 5.96
N ASP A 234 24.22 4.27 6.11
CA ASP A 234 23.57 3.60 4.99
C ASP A 234 22.20 2.99 5.37
N MET A 235 21.40 2.68 4.34
CA MET A 235 20.05 2.13 4.49
C MET A 235 20.07 0.67 4.97
N ALA A 236 21.05 -0.13 4.55
CA ALA A 236 21.10 -1.55 4.92
C ALA A 236 21.33 -1.72 6.42
N LYS A 237 22.22 -0.92 7.02
CA LYS A 237 22.44 -0.92 8.48
C LYS A 237 21.21 -0.46 9.24
N PHE A 238 20.50 0.55 8.71
CA PHE A 238 19.26 1.02 9.33
C PHE A 238 18.21 -0.09 9.33
N ILE A 239 18.01 -0.78 8.20
CA ILE A 239 17.05 -1.89 8.08
C ILE A 239 17.45 -3.04 9.00
N ALA A 240 18.72 -3.45 9.02
CA ALA A 240 19.21 -4.50 9.92
C ALA A 240 18.92 -4.17 11.38
N THR A 241 19.11 -2.91 11.78
CA THR A 241 18.76 -2.44 13.14
C THR A 241 17.25 -2.52 13.41
N LEU A 242 16.42 -2.19 12.43
CA LEU A 242 14.96 -2.32 12.55
C LEU A 242 14.54 -3.78 12.70
N GLU A 243 15.12 -4.68 11.91
CA GLU A 243 14.85 -6.12 12.01
C GLU A 243 15.18 -6.66 13.40
N GLU A 244 16.35 -6.32 13.92
CA GLU A 244 16.77 -6.75 15.25
C GLU A 244 15.83 -6.21 16.35
N GLN A 245 15.40 -4.96 16.25
CA GLN A 245 14.58 -4.30 17.26
C GLN A 245 13.09 -4.67 17.18
N GLU A 246 12.54 -4.77 15.97
CA GLU A 246 11.10 -4.85 15.73
C GLU A 246 10.62 -6.29 15.41
N LEU A 247 11.46 -7.11 14.75
CA LEU A 247 11.10 -8.46 14.29
C LEU A 247 11.69 -9.58 15.15
N SER A 248 11.59 -9.41 16.47
CA SER A 248 12.05 -10.42 17.45
C SER A 248 11.24 -11.73 17.35
N ASP A 249 11.71 -12.79 17.99
CA ASP A 249 10.94 -14.04 18.10
C ASP A 249 9.58 -13.84 18.79
N VAL A 250 9.47 -12.91 19.74
CA VAL A 250 8.19 -12.54 20.37
C VAL A 250 7.25 -11.90 19.34
N PHE A 251 7.78 -11.05 18.47
CA PHE A 251 6.99 -10.48 17.39
C PHE A 251 6.40 -11.59 16.49
N TRP A 252 7.24 -12.50 16.00
CA TRP A 252 6.82 -13.55 15.06
C TRP A 252 5.86 -14.57 15.67
N ASN A 253 6.12 -14.99 16.92
CA ASN A 253 5.42 -16.10 17.55
C ASN A 253 4.22 -15.68 18.42
N SER A 254 4.03 -14.36 18.66
CA SER A 254 2.94 -13.85 19.49
C SER A 254 2.28 -12.61 18.86
N THR A 255 3.02 -11.50 18.70
CA THR A 255 2.41 -10.23 18.26
C THR A 255 1.75 -10.36 16.90
N LEU A 256 2.43 -10.92 15.90
CA LEU A 256 1.88 -11.11 14.56
C LEU A 256 0.72 -12.12 14.54
N VAL A 257 0.81 -13.18 15.35
CA VAL A 257 -0.26 -14.18 15.51
C VAL A 257 -1.54 -13.51 16.00
N ASP A 258 -1.45 -12.64 17.02
CA ASP A 258 -2.60 -11.93 17.59
C ASP A 258 -3.25 -10.96 16.57
N GLU A 259 -2.47 -10.41 15.64
CA GLU A 259 -3.02 -9.54 14.57
C GLU A 259 -4.01 -10.27 13.68
N PHE A 260 -3.81 -11.56 13.42
CA PHE A 260 -4.75 -12.38 12.63
C PHE A 260 -6.04 -12.73 13.36
N ASN A 261 -6.14 -12.43 14.66
CA ASN A 261 -7.40 -12.52 15.42
C ASN A 261 -8.29 -11.29 15.27
N LYS A 262 -7.89 -10.26 14.55
CA LYS A 262 -8.69 -9.02 14.38
C LYS A 262 -9.92 -9.23 13.48
N PRO A 263 -10.97 -8.41 13.66
CA PRO A 263 -12.31 -8.70 13.12
C PRO A 263 -12.56 -8.21 11.69
N THR A 264 -11.57 -7.74 10.94
CA THR A 264 -11.81 -7.11 9.64
C THR A 264 -10.73 -7.43 8.62
N THR A 265 -11.16 -7.63 7.37
CA THR A 265 -10.29 -7.76 6.20
C THR A 265 -9.80 -6.40 5.66
N ASN A 266 -10.42 -5.29 6.03
CA ASN A 266 -9.86 -3.95 5.79
C ASN A 266 -8.76 -3.66 6.83
N ASN A 267 -7.67 -4.42 6.75
CA ASN A 267 -6.58 -4.45 7.72
C ASN A 267 -5.27 -4.74 6.99
N PRO A 268 -4.17 -4.01 7.25
CA PRO A 268 -2.89 -4.23 6.61
C PRO A 268 -2.36 -5.67 6.72
N PHE A 269 -2.65 -6.37 7.82
CA PHE A 269 -2.20 -7.76 8.02
C PHE A 269 -2.93 -8.75 7.11
N TRP A 270 -4.23 -8.54 6.83
CA TRP A 270 -4.93 -9.32 5.82
C TRP A 270 -4.28 -9.16 4.45
N HIS A 271 -4.08 -7.91 4.02
CA HIS A 271 -3.46 -7.63 2.73
C HIS A 271 -2.01 -8.13 2.64
N MET A 272 -1.28 -8.10 3.74
CA MET A 272 0.07 -8.68 3.82
C MET A 272 0.05 -10.21 3.68
N PHE A 273 -0.90 -10.88 4.30
CA PHE A 273 -1.07 -12.34 4.14
C PHE A 273 -1.37 -12.69 2.67
N ILE A 274 -2.25 -11.93 2.02
CA ILE A 274 -2.53 -12.10 0.58
C ILE A 274 -1.28 -11.81 -0.26
N ALA A 275 -0.54 -10.76 0.05
CA ALA A 275 0.72 -10.45 -0.63
C ALA A 275 1.77 -11.58 -0.45
N ALA A 276 1.80 -12.20 0.73
CA ALA A 276 2.64 -13.36 0.98
C ALA A 276 2.23 -14.56 0.12
N GLN A 277 0.93 -14.86 0.02
CA GLN A 277 0.43 -15.92 -0.86
C GLN A 277 0.78 -15.64 -2.33
N ASN A 278 0.58 -14.41 -2.82
CA ASN A 278 0.95 -14.00 -4.17
C ASN A 278 2.44 -14.19 -4.44
N LYS A 279 3.28 -13.66 -3.58
CA LYS A 279 4.74 -13.72 -3.72
C LYS A 279 5.27 -15.17 -3.70
N LEU A 280 4.66 -16.02 -2.89
CA LEU A 280 5.00 -17.44 -2.74
C LEU A 280 4.27 -18.33 -3.77
N LEU A 281 3.55 -17.74 -4.74
CA LEU A 281 2.82 -18.42 -5.82
C LEU A 281 1.81 -19.45 -5.32
N LYS A 282 1.10 -19.14 -4.22
CA LYS A 282 0.12 -20.01 -3.59
C LYS A 282 -1.19 -20.07 -4.38
N GLN A 283 -1.93 -21.16 -4.23
CA GLN A 283 -3.24 -21.36 -4.85
C GLN A 283 -4.36 -20.73 -4.00
N SER A 284 -5.47 -20.34 -4.66
CA SER A 284 -6.70 -19.96 -3.98
C SER A 284 -7.31 -21.15 -3.24
N PHE A 285 -8.11 -20.85 -2.20
CA PHE A 285 -8.73 -21.91 -1.41
C PHE A 285 -9.69 -22.75 -2.27
N LEU A 286 -9.56 -24.09 -2.20
CA LEU A 286 -10.32 -25.09 -2.95
C LEU A 286 -10.22 -24.97 -4.49
N SER A 287 -9.17 -24.31 -4.99
CA SER A 287 -8.89 -24.11 -6.40
C SER A 287 -7.43 -24.46 -6.73
N LYS A 288 -7.14 -24.76 -8.01
CA LYS A 288 -5.79 -24.93 -8.54
C LYS A 288 -5.22 -23.64 -9.17
N ASN A 289 -6.00 -22.57 -9.21
CA ASN A 289 -5.53 -21.27 -9.68
C ASN A 289 -4.62 -20.62 -8.66
N ASN A 290 -3.61 -19.89 -9.13
CA ASN A 290 -2.86 -19.00 -8.25
C ASN A 290 -3.75 -17.86 -7.74
N ILE A 291 -3.60 -17.47 -6.47
CA ILE A 291 -4.41 -16.45 -5.84
C ILE A 291 -4.37 -15.11 -6.61
N ALA A 292 -3.24 -14.72 -7.19
CA ALA A 292 -3.11 -13.51 -8.00
C ALA A 292 -4.09 -13.45 -9.18
N ARG A 293 -4.43 -14.61 -9.78
CA ARG A 293 -5.40 -14.69 -10.87
C ARG A 293 -6.83 -14.47 -10.41
N ASP A 294 -7.12 -14.93 -9.22
CA ASP A 294 -8.48 -14.97 -8.67
C ASP A 294 -8.83 -13.70 -7.87
N LEU A 295 -7.81 -12.89 -7.42
CA LEU A 295 -8.03 -11.69 -6.60
C LEU A 295 -9.01 -10.68 -7.21
N ALA A 296 -8.97 -10.49 -8.52
CA ALA A 296 -9.84 -9.54 -9.23
C ALA A 296 -11.29 -10.04 -9.36
N THR A 297 -11.55 -11.35 -9.22
CA THR A 297 -12.84 -12.00 -9.49
C THR A 297 -13.45 -12.69 -8.29
N ASP A 298 -12.65 -13.00 -7.27
CA ASP A 298 -13.07 -13.74 -6.10
C ASP A 298 -13.53 -12.80 -4.97
N ASP A 299 -14.47 -13.31 -4.19
CA ASP A 299 -14.91 -12.64 -2.98
C ASP A 299 -14.15 -13.19 -1.75
N ILE A 300 -14.19 -12.41 -0.67
CA ILE A 300 -13.68 -12.84 0.63
C ILE A 300 -14.76 -13.60 1.37
N HIS A 301 -14.49 -14.85 1.70
CA HIS A 301 -15.44 -15.77 2.34
C HIS A 301 -14.96 -16.30 3.68
N HIS A 302 -15.89 -16.82 4.46
CA HIS A 302 -15.60 -17.48 5.73
C HIS A 302 -15.35 -18.98 5.51
N ILE A 303 -14.25 -19.50 6.01
CA ILE A 303 -13.95 -20.96 6.00
C ILE A 303 -14.99 -21.71 6.82
N PHE A 304 -15.25 -21.28 8.05
CA PHE A 304 -16.47 -21.68 8.78
C PHE A 304 -17.59 -20.72 8.35
N PRO A 305 -18.59 -21.20 7.58
CA PRO A 305 -19.59 -20.33 7.01
C PRO A 305 -20.31 -19.49 8.07
N LYS A 306 -20.52 -18.22 7.78
CA LYS A 306 -21.18 -17.27 8.70
C LYS A 306 -22.52 -17.80 9.23
N ASN A 307 -23.38 -18.30 8.35
CA ASN A 307 -24.71 -18.77 8.73
C ASN A 307 -24.63 -20.04 9.57
N TYR A 308 -23.66 -20.91 9.33
CA TYR A 308 -23.40 -22.07 10.18
C TYR A 308 -23.06 -21.63 11.61
N LEU A 309 -22.12 -20.72 11.78
CA LEU A 309 -21.73 -20.20 13.10
C LEU A 309 -22.87 -19.46 13.81
N VAL A 310 -23.64 -18.64 13.08
CA VAL A 310 -24.81 -17.95 13.64
C VAL A 310 -25.87 -18.92 14.16
N LYS A 311 -26.16 -20.02 13.44
CA LYS A 311 -27.06 -21.08 13.90
C LYS A 311 -26.61 -21.74 15.22
N HIS A 312 -25.30 -21.72 15.48
CA HIS A 312 -24.69 -22.25 16.71
C HIS A 312 -24.41 -21.18 17.78
N GLY A 313 -24.96 -19.97 17.63
CA GLY A 313 -24.92 -18.92 18.66
C GLY A 313 -23.69 -18.00 18.61
N TYR A 314 -22.88 -18.07 17.56
CA TYR A 314 -21.76 -17.15 17.38
C TYR A 314 -22.22 -15.81 16.81
N ASP A 315 -21.84 -14.73 17.46
CA ASP A 315 -22.14 -13.37 17.01
C ASP A 315 -21.07 -12.83 16.04
N LYS A 316 -21.32 -11.64 15.48
CA LYS A 316 -20.44 -10.98 14.52
C LYS A 316 -19.02 -10.79 15.05
N SER A 317 -18.84 -10.54 16.33
CA SER A 317 -17.53 -10.34 16.94
C SER A 317 -16.70 -11.63 16.99
N LYS A 318 -17.35 -12.77 16.90
CA LYS A 318 -16.74 -14.11 16.92
C LYS A 318 -16.47 -14.65 15.53
N TYR A 319 -17.45 -14.64 14.62
CA TYR A 319 -17.25 -15.22 13.28
C TYR A 319 -16.45 -14.33 12.33
N ASN A 320 -16.44 -12.99 12.49
CA ASN A 320 -15.63 -12.08 11.70
C ASN A 320 -14.21 -12.00 12.28
N ARG A 321 -13.34 -12.91 11.91
CA ARG A 321 -11.93 -12.94 12.27
C ARG A 321 -11.10 -13.12 11.01
N ILE A 322 -9.95 -12.43 10.91
CA ILE A 322 -9.04 -12.58 9.76
C ILE A 322 -8.72 -14.06 9.53
N ALA A 323 -8.43 -14.80 10.59
CA ALA A 323 -8.17 -16.23 10.50
C ALA A 323 -9.37 -17.10 10.09
N ASN A 324 -10.57 -16.54 9.90
CA ASN A 324 -11.72 -17.24 9.30
C ASN A 324 -11.96 -16.87 7.84
N PHE A 325 -11.18 -15.94 7.26
CA PHE A 325 -11.37 -15.50 5.88
C PHE A 325 -10.42 -16.16 4.91
N VAL A 326 -10.90 -16.38 3.67
CA VAL A 326 -10.12 -16.81 2.50
C VAL A 326 -10.62 -16.08 1.27
N HIS A 327 -9.80 -16.03 0.22
CA HIS A 327 -10.28 -15.79 -1.13
C HIS A 327 -10.81 -17.10 -1.70
N LEU A 328 -12.04 -17.07 -2.20
CA LEU A 328 -12.76 -18.24 -2.71
C LEU A 328 -13.57 -17.84 -3.94
N ARG A 329 -13.48 -18.65 -4.99
CA ARG A 329 -14.29 -18.47 -6.19
C ARG A 329 -15.79 -18.53 -5.85
N ASN A 330 -16.57 -17.65 -6.46
CA ASN A 330 -18.01 -17.50 -6.18
C ASN A 330 -18.80 -18.79 -6.44
N ASP A 331 -18.46 -19.55 -7.50
CA ASP A 331 -19.11 -20.81 -7.82
C ASP A 331 -18.90 -21.89 -6.75
N ILE A 332 -17.68 -21.94 -6.18
CA ILE A 332 -17.36 -22.85 -5.07
C ILE A 332 -18.09 -22.40 -3.79
N ASN A 333 -18.09 -21.09 -3.49
CA ASN A 333 -18.75 -20.56 -2.31
C ASN A 333 -20.25 -20.85 -2.26
N ILE A 334 -20.94 -20.73 -3.40
CA ILE A 334 -22.37 -21.07 -3.50
C ILE A 334 -22.61 -22.53 -3.10
N SER A 335 -21.70 -23.42 -3.48
CA SER A 335 -21.82 -24.84 -3.17
C SER A 335 -21.50 -25.18 -1.71
N VAL A 336 -20.61 -24.43 -1.06
CA VAL A 336 -20.29 -24.57 0.37
C VAL A 336 -21.48 -24.18 1.24
N SER A 337 -22.21 -23.12 0.84
CA SER A 337 -23.45 -22.66 1.54
C SER A 337 -23.25 -22.44 3.04
N ASP A 338 -24.04 -23.11 3.90
CA ASP A 338 -23.99 -23.02 5.35
C ASP A 338 -23.73 -24.38 6.05
N LEU A 339 -22.99 -25.25 5.35
CA LEU A 339 -22.60 -26.57 5.83
C LEU A 339 -21.42 -26.48 6.82
N ALA A 340 -21.30 -27.46 7.70
CA ALA A 340 -20.09 -27.64 8.51
C ALA A 340 -18.87 -27.88 7.62
N PRO A 341 -17.64 -27.47 8.02
CA PRO A 341 -16.44 -27.76 7.23
C PRO A 341 -16.29 -29.24 6.87
N ARG A 342 -16.48 -30.13 7.80
CA ARG A 342 -16.46 -31.58 7.57
C ARG A 342 -17.43 -32.01 6.45
N GLU A 343 -18.61 -31.40 6.38
CA GLU A 343 -19.63 -31.77 5.40
C GLU A 343 -19.25 -31.30 3.99
N TYR A 344 -18.96 -30.01 3.80
CA TYR A 344 -18.66 -29.50 2.46
C TYR A 344 -17.31 -30.04 1.91
N LEU A 345 -16.30 -30.27 2.78
CA LEU A 345 -15.04 -30.89 2.37
C LEU A 345 -15.23 -32.38 2.02
N GLY A 346 -16.06 -33.10 2.80
CA GLY A 346 -16.43 -34.47 2.52
C GLY A 346 -17.17 -34.62 1.20
N ASP A 347 -18.08 -33.72 0.89
CA ASP A 347 -18.81 -33.68 -0.38
C ASP A 347 -17.87 -33.41 -1.57
N ILE A 348 -16.92 -32.48 -1.44
CA ILE A 348 -15.90 -32.20 -2.47
C ILE A 348 -15.07 -33.49 -2.73
N LEU A 349 -14.58 -34.14 -1.68
CA LEU A 349 -13.72 -35.33 -1.80
C LEU A 349 -14.46 -36.57 -2.33
N SER A 350 -15.78 -36.66 -2.10
CA SER A 350 -16.62 -37.76 -2.64
C SER A 350 -17.01 -37.55 -4.11
N GLY A 351 -16.65 -36.43 -4.72
CA GLY A 351 -17.03 -36.10 -6.09
C GLY A 351 -18.51 -35.75 -6.25
N GLY A 352 -19.13 -35.16 -5.19
CA GLY A 352 -20.52 -34.71 -5.22
C GLY A 352 -20.78 -33.72 -6.36
N ASN A 353 -21.87 -33.89 -7.10
CA ASN A 353 -22.19 -33.17 -8.34
C ASN A 353 -22.44 -31.66 -8.19
N ASN A 354 -22.37 -31.10 -6.98
CA ASN A 354 -22.69 -29.71 -6.68
C ASN A 354 -21.48 -28.83 -6.37
N HIS A 355 -20.26 -29.40 -6.38
CA HIS A 355 -19.08 -28.64 -6.01
C HIS A 355 -18.19 -28.34 -7.22
N HIS A 356 -17.92 -27.07 -7.47
CA HIS A 356 -17.07 -26.58 -8.57
C HIS A 356 -15.58 -26.54 -8.22
N SER A 357 -15.17 -27.20 -7.11
CA SER A 357 -13.77 -27.27 -6.69
C SER A 357 -12.92 -28.05 -7.69
N ASP A 358 -11.69 -27.59 -7.92
CA ASP A 358 -10.70 -28.29 -8.74
C ASP A 358 -9.96 -29.39 -7.95
N ILE A 359 -10.19 -29.49 -6.65
CA ILE A 359 -9.56 -30.46 -5.73
C ILE A 359 -10.30 -31.80 -5.83
N VAL A 360 -9.57 -32.87 -6.11
CA VAL A 360 -10.18 -34.18 -6.41
C VAL A 360 -9.81 -35.30 -5.43
N ASN A 361 -8.87 -35.06 -4.51
CA ASN A 361 -8.45 -36.02 -3.50
C ASN A 361 -7.87 -35.35 -2.27
N GLU A 362 -7.71 -36.13 -1.18
CA GLU A 362 -7.24 -35.64 0.11
C GLU A 362 -5.80 -35.08 0.05
N ALA A 363 -4.92 -35.66 -0.75
CA ALA A 363 -3.54 -35.16 -0.88
C ALA A 363 -3.52 -33.75 -1.50
N GLU A 364 -4.31 -33.52 -2.56
CA GLU A 364 -4.47 -32.17 -3.13
C GLU A 364 -5.13 -31.21 -2.14
N MET A 365 -6.10 -31.67 -1.35
CA MET A 365 -6.75 -30.87 -0.31
C MET A 365 -5.75 -30.41 0.75
N ILE A 366 -4.88 -31.32 1.23
CA ILE A 366 -3.83 -30.97 2.21
C ILE A 366 -2.85 -29.95 1.63
N ASN A 367 -2.41 -30.14 0.39
CA ASN A 367 -1.51 -29.17 -0.26
C ASN A 367 -2.21 -27.79 -0.40
N ASN A 368 -3.48 -27.76 -0.77
CA ASN A 368 -4.25 -26.52 -0.86
C ASN A 368 -4.45 -25.86 0.52
N PHE A 369 -4.59 -26.65 1.59
CA PHE A 369 -4.61 -26.15 2.97
C PHE A 369 -3.28 -25.49 3.34
N GLU A 370 -2.14 -26.10 3.01
CA GLU A 370 -0.82 -25.50 3.23
C GLU A 370 -0.67 -24.17 2.48
N ASP A 371 -1.18 -24.09 1.24
CA ASP A 371 -1.18 -22.86 0.45
C ASP A 371 -2.06 -21.73 1.05
N ASN A 372 -3.04 -22.08 1.87
CA ASN A 372 -3.99 -21.16 2.48
C ASN A 372 -3.82 -21.00 4.00
N ALA A 373 -2.71 -21.53 4.54
CA ALA A 373 -2.45 -21.56 5.98
C ALA A 373 -3.63 -22.15 6.78
N VAL A 374 -4.24 -23.21 6.26
CA VAL A 374 -5.39 -23.89 6.85
C VAL A 374 -4.94 -25.14 7.62
N PRO A 375 -5.26 -25.29 8.92
CA PRO A 375 -4.86 -26.43 9.71
C PRO A 375 -5.66 -27.69 9.31
N LYS A 376 -5.00 -28.85 9.37
CA LYS A 376 -5.58 -30.16 8.98
C LYS A 376 -6.82 -30.57 9.78
N ILE A 377 -6.98 -30.02 11.00
CA ILE A 377 -8.19 -30.22 11.81
C ILE A 377 -9.48 -29.89 11.03
N LEU A 378 -9.40 -28.96 10.05
CA LEU A 378 -10.57 -28.53 9.27
C LEU A 378 -11.27 -29.69 8.55
N LEU A 379 -10.53 -30.73 8.12
CA LEU A 379 -11.11 -31.89 7.42
C LEU A 379 -12.23 -32.60 8.18
N GLN A 380 -12.19 -32.53 9.50
CA GLN A 380 -13.19 -33.18 10.38
C GLN A 380 -13.89 -32.19 11.30
N ALA A 381 -13.68 -30.86 11.07
CA ALA A 381 -14.12 -29.84 11.99
C ALA A 381 -15.62 -29.63 12.00
N GLU A 382 -16.13 -29.50 13.19
CA GLU A 382 -17.49 -29.07 13.54
C GLU A 382 -17.43 -27.75 14.34
N VAL A 383 -18.58 -27.29 14.82
CA VAL A 383 -18.67 -26.00 15.51
C VAL A 383 -17.81 -25.93 16.78
N ASP A 384 -17.67 -27.02 17.51
CA ASP A 384 -16.88 -27.10 18.75
C ASP A 384 -15.35 -26.94 18.48
N ASP A 385 -14.91 -27.19 17.24
CA ASP A 385 -13.51 -27.05 16.83
C ASP A 385 -13.16 -25.63 16.36
N TYR A 386 -14.13 -24.70 16.29
CA TYR A 386 -13.93 -23.40 15.68
C TYR A 386 -12.83 -22.56 16.34
N ASP A 387 -12.83 -22.47 17.68
CA ASP A 387 -11.83 -21.67 18.41
C ASP A 387 -10.42 -22.26 18.27
N GLU A 388 -10.30 -23.59 18.28
CA GLU A 388 -9.02 -24.27 18.04
C GLU A 388 -8.53 -24.13 16.60
N PHE A 389 -9.44 -24.20 15.62
CA PHE A 389 -9.14 -23.90 14.23
C PHE A 389 -8.57 -22.50 14.06
N LEU A 390 -9.22 -21.46 14.64
CA LEU A 390 -8.74 -20.08 14.58
C LEU A 390 -7.33 -19.97 15.16
N ARG A 391 -7.11 -20.55 16.34
CA ARG A 391 -5.80 -20.50 17.02
C ARG A 391 -4.68 -21.12 16.18
N GLN A 392 -4.92 -22.29 15.61
CA GLN A 392 -3.93 -22.97 14.75
C GLN A 392 -3.69 -22.18 13.45
N ARG A 393 -4.75 -21.67 12.84
CA ARG A 393 -4.62 -20.92 11.59
C ARG A 393 -3.87 -19.61 11.75
N GLN A 394 -4.07 -18.88 12.85
CA GLN A 394 -3.31 -17.66 13.17
C GLN A 394 -1.80 -17.93 13.18
N VAL A 395 -1.38 -19.04 13.77
CA VAL A 395 0.04 -19.45 13.79
C VAL A 395 0.55 -19.73 12.37
N LEU A 396 -0.19 -20.52 11.58
CA LEU A 396 0.20 -20.85 10.21
C LEU A 396 0.25 -19.61 9.29
N MET A 397 -0.66 -18.65 9.48
CA MET A 397 -0.62 -17.39 8.76
C MET A 397 0.61 -16.57 9.11
N ALA A 398 0.97 -16.50 10.38
CA ALA A 398 2.18 -15.81 10.85
C ALA A 398 3.46 -16.46 10.32
N GLU A 399 3.52 -17.80 10.30
CA GLU A 399 4.61 -18.56 9.70
C GLU A 399 4.76 -18.29 8.21
N MET A 400 3.66 -18.26 7.45
CA MET A 400 3.69 -17.93 6.01
C MET A 400 4.19 -16.52 5.77
N VAL A 401 3.78 -15.53 6.56
CA VAL A 401 4.28 -14.16 6.47
C VAL A 401 5.78 -14.09 6.84
N ARG A 402 6.23 -14.88 7.80
CA ARG A 402 7.66 -14.97 8.13
C ARG A 402 8.48 -15.56 6.98
N GLU A 403 7.99 -16.61 6.32
CA GLU A 403 8.65 -17.17 5.12
C GLU A 403 8.67 -16.18 3.96
N TYR A 404 7.54 -15.53 3.72
CA TYR A 404 7.45 -14.44 2.72
C TYR A 404 8.51 -13.35 2.97
N TYR A 405 8.66 -12.88 4.21
CA TYR A 405 9.62 -11.83 4.55
C TYR A 405 11.06 -12.21 4.17
N LYS A 406 11.43 -13.48 4.31
CA LYS A 406 12.76 -13.99 3.90
C LYS A 406 13.01 -13.92 2.39
N THR A 407 11.97 -13.76 1.58
CA THR A 407 12.07 -13.68 0.10
C THR A 407 12.20 -12.27 -0.44
N LEU A 408 12.11 -11.24 0.41
CA LEU A 408 12.17 -9.84 0.04
C LEU A 408 13.61 -9.34 -0.04
#